data_8f967002864cadaaa624beb9a4e536b2
#
_entry.id   8f967002864cadaaa624beb9a4e536b2
#
_cell.length_a   1.000
_cell.length_b   1.000
_cell.length_c   1.000
_cell.angle_alpha   90.00
_cell.angle_beta   90.00
_cell.angle_gamma   90.00
#
_symmetry.space_group_name_H-M   'P 1'
#
loop_
_entity.id
_entity.type
_entity.pdbx_description
1 polymer ?
#
loop_
_entity_poly.entity_id
_entity_poly.type
_entity_poly.pdbx_seq_one_letter_code
_entity_poly.pdbx_strand_id
1 'polypeptide(L)'
;MTPTVDESYAAIDLGSNSFHMIVANLTDGHLQVIDRMKEMVRLASGLNDQQELSEQSMQLAMECLQRFGQRIKEIPHLNVRAVGTNTLRQARNGGSFLSQAHSALGHPIEIIAGREEARLIYSGVAHSLYDEANKRLVIDIGGGSTELIIGCGFDTYYTESLYMGCVNVGQRFFDDGKIKAKRMSKAILFAMQELESIVTGYKKMGWDYALGSSGTIISVRDVVQAQGWCDSGITSSALTQLMEALVAIGDNALVNFPGLSERRKPVFASGVAILCGIFEALNLDKIDISEGALREGLLYDLIGRVHNEDIRDKTIATVSQRYSVDMEQAGRVKETVEALFHQVKTDWELDQKLDLKLLIWGALIHEIGLSIAHNQYHRHGAYLIANSDLAGFSRQEQMKLAILVRSHRRKFPLEEFEPLIIATRTSVIRLSVLLRLAVLLHRSRSNSSLPEIHISVNRNRVTLDFPSGWLDDHPLTFVDLSTEQNLLQAADIKLTFN
;
A
#
# COMPACT_ATOMS: atom_id res chain seq x y z
N MET A 1 -9.19 -4.66 -37.66
CA MET A 1 -9.26 -4.27 -36.25
C MET A 1 -10.08 -5.34 -35.55
N THR A 2 -9.45 -6.23 -34.80
CA THR A 2 -10.15 -7.13 -33.87
C THR A 2 -10.79 -6.25 -32.80
N PRO A 3 -12.07 -6.45 -32.43
CA PRO A 3 -12.65 -5.71 -31.32
C PRO A 3 -11.80 -5.99 -30.09
N THR A 4 -11.26 -4.93 -29.47
CA THR A 4 -10.64 -5.03 -28.15
C THR A 4 -11.72 -5.52 -27.20
N VAL A 5 -11.49 -6.68 -26.59
CA VAL A 5 -12.32 -7.18 -25.51
C VAL A 5 -12.24 -6.10 -24.42
N ASP A 6 -13.37 -5.54 -24.03
CA ASP A 6 -13.45 -4.61 -22.89
C ASP A 6 -12.89 -5.32 -21.66
N GLU A 7 -11.69 -4.90 -21.21
CA GLU A 7 -11.09 -5.47 -20.01
C GLU A 7 -11.70 -4.78 -18.79
N SER A 8 -12.36 -5.58 -17.95
CA SER A 8 -12.91 -5.09 -16.69
C SER A 8 -11.89 -5.12 -15.58
N TYR A 9 -11.86 -4.05 -14.79
CA TYR A 9 -11.00 -3.87 -13.62
C TYR A 9 -11.84 -3.55 -12.39
N ALA A 10 -11.42 -4.02 -11.21
CA ALA A 10 -12.09 -3.73 -9.95
C ALA A 10 -11.11 -3.24 -8.89
N ALA A 11 -11.49 -2.18 -8.18
CA ALA A 11 -10.78 -1.70 -7.02
C ALA A 11 -11.69 -1.73 -5.78
N ILE A 12 -11.15 -2.25 -4.67
CA ILE A 12 -11.90 -2.42 -3.42
C ILE A 12 -11.09 -1.79 -2.30
N ASP A 13 -11.73 -0.89 -1.56
CA ASP A 13 -11.21 -0.21 -0.38
C ASP A 13 -11.94 -0.71 0.86
N LEU A 14 -11.21 -1.39 1.77
CA LEU A 14 -11.69 -1.80 3.07
C LEU A 14 -11.34 -0.72 4.10
N GLY A 15 -12.11 0.35 4.08
CA GLY A 15 -11.94 1.49 4.97
C GLY A 15 -12.45 1.23 6.39
N SER A 16 -12.05 2.07 7.33
CA SER A 16 -12.40 1.98 8.75
C SER A 16 -13.89 2.09 9.03
N ASN A 17 -14.63 2.87 8.23
CA ASN A 17 -16.06 3.12 8.41
C ASN A 17 -16.92 2.41 7.36
N SER A 18 -16.46 2.34 6.13
CA SER A 18 -17.20 1.76 5.01
C SER A 18 -16.27 1.04 4.04
N PHE A 19 -16.79 -0.05 3.44
CA PHE A 19 -16.16 -0.72 2.33
C PHE A 19 -16.72 -0.17 1.03
N HIS A 20 -15.84 0.00 0.07
CA HIS A 20 -16.19 0.54 -1.24
C HIS A 20 -15.62 -0.36 -2.33
N MET A 21 -16.41 -0.56 -3.38
CA MET A 21 -15.97 -1.22 -4.61
C MET A 21 -16.33 -0.34 -5.80
N ILE A 22 -15.45 -0.29 -6.77
CA ILE A 22 -15.66 0.31 -8.07
C ILE A 22 -15.24 -0.69 -9.14
N VAL A 23 -16.06 -0.85 -10.16
CA VAL A 23 -15.76 -1.66 -11.35
C VAL A 23 -15.76 -0.73 -12.56
N ALA A 24 -14.75 -0.84 -13.40
CA ALA A 24 -14.61 -0.03 -14.60
C ALA A 24 -14.11 -0.88 -15.77
N ASN A 25 -14.52 -0.51 -16.98
CA ASN A 25 -13.95 -1.02 -18.21
C ASN A 25 -12.90 -0.03 -18.74
N LEU A 26 -11.85 -0.56 -19.33
CA LEU A 26 -10.88 0.23 -20.07
C LEU A 26 -11.19 0.10 -21.56
N THR A 27 -11.69 1.18 -22.17
CA THR A 27 -12.05 1.25 -23.58
C THR A 27 -11.30 2.41 -24.22
N ASP A 28 -10.50 2.13 -25.24
CA ASP A 28 -9.68 3.14 -25.96
C ASP A 28 -8.81 4.04 -25.04
N GLY A 29 -8.27 3.46 -23.95
CA GLY A 29 -7.44 4.17 -22.96
C GLY A 29 -8.23 5.01 -21.94
N HIS A 30 -9.56 4.99 -21.99
CA HIS A 30 -10.44 5.68 -21.06
C HIS A 30 -11.13 4.72 -20.10
N LEU A 31 -11.12 5.08 -18.81
CA LEU A 31 -11.85 4.36 -17.78
C LEU A 31 -13.33 4.73 -17.78
N GLN A 32 -14.18 3.76 -18.03
CA GLN A 32 -15.61 3.88 -17.89
C GLN A 32 -16.09 3.11 -16.67
N VAL A 33 -16.52 3.82 -15.63
CA VAL A 33 -17.08 3.19 -14.42
C VAL A 33 -18.44 2.57 -14.77
N ILE A 34 -18.57 1.27 -14.50
CA ILE A 34 -19.78 0.50 -14.79
C ILE A 34 -20.55 0.08 -13.54
N ASP A 35 -19.88 0.00 -12.37
CA ASP A 35 -20.57 -0.31 -11.10
C ASP A 35 -19.85 0.37 -9.92
N ARG A 36 -20.63 0.75 -8.89
CA ARG A 36 -20.14 1.28 -7.62
C ARG A 36 -20.96 0.70 -6.48
N MET A 37 -20.28 0.08 -5.53
CA MET A 37 -20.90 -0.40 -4.30
C MET A 37 -20.26 0.28 -3.09
N LYS A 38 -21.10 0.61 -2.09
CA LYS A 38 -20.66 1.19 -0.81
C LYS A 38 -21.47 0.59 0.31
N GLU A 39 -20.81 0.00 1.29
CA GLU A 39 -21.44 -0.57 2.48
C GLU A 39 -20.81 -0.03 3.77
N MET A 40 -21.67 0.26 4.76
CA MET A 40 -21.25 0.79 6.06
C MET A 40 -20.94 -0.38 6.99
N VAL A 41 -19.73 -0.87 6.98
CA VAL A 41 -19.28 -2.00 7.80
C VAL A 41 -18.89 -1.56 9.21
N ARG A 42 -18.41 -0.30 9.37
CA ARG A 42 -17.96 0.29 10.64
C ARG A 42 -16.90 -0.56 11.35
N LEU A 43 -15.94 -1.07 10.60
CA LEU A 43 -14.92 -2.01 11.09
C LEU A 43 -14.15 -1.43 12.29
N ALA A 44 -13.85 -0.12 12.28
CA ALA A 44 -13.14 0.55 13.37
C ALA A 44 -13.90 0.54 14.70
N SER A 45 -15.24 0.55 14.69
CA SER A 45 -16.02 0.47 15.93
C SER A 45 -16.01 -0.91 16.58
N GLY A 46 -15.55 -1.92 15.85
CA GLY A 46 -15.34 -3.26 16.39
C GLY A 46 -13.95 -3.51 16.97
N LEU A 47 -13.04 -2.51 16.91
CA LEU A 47 -11.70 -2.63 17.46
C LEU A 47 -11.73 -2.32 18.96
N ASN A 48 -11.32 -3.29 19.80
CA ASN A 48 -11.26 -3.13 21.26
C ASN A 48 -9.96 -2.44 21.71
N ASP A 49 -9.81 -2.19 23.02
CA ASP A 49 -8.61 -1.57 23.61
C ASP A 49 -7.33 -2.40 23.38
N GLN A 50 -7.46 -3.70 23.13
CA GLN A 50 -6.35 -4.60 22.81
C GLN A 50 -5.99 -4.61 21.33
N GLN A 51 -6.65 -3.76 20.55
CA GLN A 51 -6.51 -3.68 19.08
C GLN A 51 -6.93 -4.99 18.38
N GLU A 52 -8.00 -5.64 18.87
CA GLU A 52 -8.58 -6.82 18.25
C GLU A 52 -9.97 -6.53 17.70
N LEU A 53 -10.24 -7.00 16.50
CA LEU A 53 -11.55 -6.92 15.85
C LEU A 53 -12.52 -7.90 16.52
N SER A 54 -13.70 -7.43 16.86
CA SER A 54 -14.78 -8.26 17.40
C SER A 54 -15.30 -9.23 16.34
N GLU A 55 -15.76 -10.41 16.78
CA GLU A 55 -16.37 -11.42 15.88
C GLU A 55 -17.55 -10.86 15.09
N GLN A 56 -18.39 -10.05 15.76
CA GLN A 56 -19.53 -9.40 15.09
C GLN A 56 -19.11 -8.48 13.95
N SER A 57 -18.08 -7.66 14.15
CA SER A 57 -17.57 -6.77 13.09
C SER A 57 -16.91 -7.55 11.96
N MET A 58 -16.19 -8.62 12.29
CA MET A 58 -15.62 -9.52 11.29
C MET A 58 -16.74 -10.18 10.47
N GLN A 59 -17.80 -10.67 11.09
CA GLN A 59 -18.93 -11.29 10.39
C GLN A 59 -19.60 -10.33 9.41
N LEU A 60 -19.88 -9.09 9.83
CA LEU A 60 -20.46 -8.05 8.96
C LEU A 60 -19.55 -7.75 7.76
N ALA A 61 -18.23 -7.72 8.01
CA ALA A 61 -17.26 -7.53 6.94
C ALA A 61 -17.27 -8.69 5.94
N MET A 62 -17.32 -9.95 6.43
CA MET A 62 -17.39 -11.14 5.57
C MET A 62 -18.65 -11.14 4.67
N GLU A 63 -19.81 -10.79 5.23
CA GLU A 63 -21.07 -10.69 4.47
C GLU A 63 -20.98 -9.62 3.37
N CYS A 64 -20.37 -8.47 3.65
CA CYS A 64 -20.11 -7.44 2.63
C CYS A 64 -19.14 -7.96 1.55
N LEU A 65 -18.03 -8.59 1.93
CA LEU A 65 -17.04 -9.13 1.00
C LEU A 65 -17.59 -10.24 0.12
N GLN A 66 -18.48 -11.09 0.64
CA GLN A 66 -19.18 -12.11 -0.17
C GLN A 66 -20.02 -11.47 -1.27
N ARG A 67 -20.76 -10.37 -0.96
CA ARG A 67 -21.54 -9.64 -1.97
C ARG A 67 -20.64 -8.99 -3.02
N PHE A 68 -19.52 -8.41 -2.59
CA PHE A 68 -18.51 -7.86 -3.53
C PHE A 68 -17.92 -8.96 -4.41
N GLY A 69 -17.50 -10.08 -3.81
CA GLY A 69 -16.94 -11.22 -4.53
C GLY A 69 -17.87 -11.78 -5.60
N GLN A 70 -19.18 -11.85 -5.32
CA GLN A 70 -20.18 -12.26 -6.33
C GLN A 70 -20.21 -11.34 -7.54
N ARG A 71 -20.00 -10.03 -7.36
CA ARG A 71 -20.00 -9.04 -8.43
C ARG A 71 -18.78 -9.11 -9.33
N ILE A 72 -17.64 -9.48 -8.78
CA ILE A 72 -16.35 -9.47 -9.48
C ILE A 72 -15.85 -10.88 -9.83
N LYS A 73 -16.69 -11.90 -9.64
CA LYS A 73 -16.33 -13.31 -9.82
C LYS A 73 -15.71 -13.64 -11.19
N GLU A 74 -16.18 -12.97 -12.24
CA GLU A 74 -15.71 -13.19 -13.61
C GLU A 74 -14.52 -12.31 -14.00
N ILE A 75 -14.08 -11.40 -13.11
CA ILE A 75 -12.94 -10.53 -13.36
C ILE A 75 -11.64 -11.29 -13.03
N PRO A 76 -10.65 -11.33 -13.94
CA PRO A 76 -9.38 -12.00 -13.69
C PRO A 76 -8.68 -11.46 -12.43
N HIS A 77 -8.01 -12.32 -11.67
CA HIS A 77 -7.34 -11.93 -10.42
C HIS A 77 -6.35 -10.77 -10.57
N LEU A 78 -5.63 -10.69 -11.68
CA LEU A 78 -4.68 -9.61 -11.98
C LEU A 78 -5.37 -8.25 -12.22
N ASN A 79 -6.66 -8.27 -12.54
CA ASN A 79 -7.46 -7.08 -12.81
C ASN A 79 -8.30 -6.66 -11.57
N VAL A 80 -8.07 -7.29 -10.42
CA VAL A 80 -8.72 -6.92 -9.15
C VAL A 80 -7.66 -6.51 -8.14
N ARG A 81 -7.87 -5.36 -7.48
CA ARG A 81 -7.04 -4.92 -6.37
C ARG A 81 -7.91 -4.54 -5.17
N ALA A 82 -7.73 -5.26 -4.07
CA ALA A 82 -8.41 -5.00 -2.81
C ALA A 82 -7.39 -4.58 -1.75
N VAL A 83 -7.64 -3.47 -1.07
CA VAL A 83 -6.74 -2.96 -0.04
C VAL A 83 -7.46 -2.73 1.28
N GLY A 84 -6.75 -3.04 2.36
CA GLY A 84 -7.15 -2.68 3.72
C GLY A 84 -6.29 -1.53 4.24
N THR A 85 -6.95 -0.58 4.93
CA THR A 85 -6.35 0.65 5.38
C THR A 85 -6.17 0.71 6.90
N ASN A 86 -6.35 1.82 7.55
CA ASN A 86 -6.01 2.11 8.94
C ASN A 86 -6.44 1.04 9.95
N THR A 87 -7.71 0.62 9.99
CA THR A 87 -8.19 -0.37 10.97
C THR A 87 -7.48 -1.72 10.83
N LEU A 88 -7.28 -2.19 9.58
CA LEU A 88 -6.60 -3.46 9.33
C LEU A 88 -5.09 -3.37 9.57
N ARG A 89 -4.48 -2.18 9.44
CA ARG A 89 -3.08 -1.96 9.87
C ARG A 89 -2.88 -2.14 11.37
N GLN A 90 -3.89 -1.82 12.18
CA GLN A 90 -3.81 -1.83 13.63
C GLN A 90 -4.25 -3.16 14.24
N ALA A 91 -5.15 -3.88 13.57
CA ALA A 91 -5.74 -5.10 14.11
C ALA A 91 -4.71 -6.19 14.38
N ARG A 92 -4.54 -6.59 15.65
CA ARG A 92 -3.65 -7.68 16.05
C ARG A 92 -4.10 -9.04 15.51
N ASN A 93 -5.41 -9.26 15.43
CA ASN A 93 -6.01 -10.45 14.82
C ASN A 93 -6.25 -10.29 13.30
N GLY A 94 -5.61 -9.28 12.66
CA GLY A 94 -5.75 -8.98 11.24
C GLY A 94 -5.36 -10.14 10.32
N GLY A 95 -4.41 -10.98 10.70
CA GLY A 95 -4.03 -12.18 9.92
C GLY A 95 -5.17 -13.19 9.79
N SER A 96 -5.88 -13.48 10.89
CA SER A 96 -7.06 -14.34 10.90
C SER A 96 -8.20 -13.74 10.07
N PHE A 97 -8.43 -12.43 10.22
CA PHE A 97 -9.40 -11.70 9.40
C PHE A 97 -9.08 -11.80 7.90
N LEU A 98 -7.83 -11.54 7.49
CA LEU A 98 -7.42 -11.56 6.09
C LEU A 98 -7.61 -12.93 5.44
N SER A 99 -7.35 -14.02 6.17
CA SER A 99 -7.55 -15.39 5.66
C SER A 99 -9.03 -15.65 5.34
N GLN A 100 -9.94 -15.25 6.23
CA GLN A 100 -11.39 -15.38 6.02
C GLN A 100 -11.88 -14.43 4.92
N ALA A 101 -11.39 -13.18 4.94
CA ALA A 101 -11.76 -12.14 3.99
C ALA A 101 -11.35 -12.50 2.55
N HIS A 102 -10.15 -13.10 2.37
CA HIS A 102 -9.73 -13.63 1.09
C HIS A 102 -10.71 -14.68 0.56
N SER A 103 -11.11 -15.63 1.42
CA SER A 103 -12.07 -16.67 1.02
C SER A 103 -13.47 -16.11 0.69
N ALA A 104 -13.89 -15.05 1.41
CA ALA A 104 -15.19 -14.41 1.19
C ALA A 104 -15.23 -13.57 -0.09
N LEU A 105 -14.15 -12.82 -0.38
CA LEU A 105 -14.04 -11.98 -1.56
C LEU A 105 -13.66 -12.78 -2.83
N GLY A 106 -12.91 -13.88 -2.67
CA GLY A 106 -12.31 -14.64 -3.77
C GLY A 106 -11.03 -14.01 -4.35
N HIS A 107 -10.55 -12.90 -3.80
CA HIS A 107 -9.36 -12.18 -4.26
C HIS A 107 -8.48 -11.81 -3.08
N PRO A 108 -7.14 -11.67 -3.27
CA PRO A 108 -6.24 -11.28 -2.21
C PRO A 108 -6.52 -9.84 -1.73
N ILE A 109 -6.36 -9.63 -0.41
CA ILE A 109 -6.50 -8.30 0.20
C ILE A 109 -5.13 -7.88 0.71
N GLU A 110 -4.63 -6.75 0.21
CA GLU A 110 -3.36 -6.15 0.56
C GLU A 110 -3.53 -5.16 1.71
N ILE A 111 -2.60 -5.13 2.66
CA ILE A 111 -2.55 -4.04 3.65
C ILE A 111 -1.57 -2.98 3.14
N ILE A 112 -2.05 -1.76 2.94
CA ILE A 112 -1.21 -0.66 2.47
C ILE A 112 -0.77 0.25 3.63
N ALA A 113 0.44 0.79 3.55
CA ALA A 113 0.95 1.79 4.49
C ALA A 113 0.16 3.10 4.37
N GLY A 114 0.15 3.94 5.41
CA GLY A 114 -0.59 5.22 5.38
C GLY A 114 -0.09 6.16 4.29
N ARG A 115 1.23 6.25 4.06
CA ARG A 115 1.78 7.06 2.97
C ARG A 115 1.47 6.50 1.58
N GLU A 116 1.33 5.20 1.43
CA GLU A 116 0.87 4.59 0.17
C GLU A 116 -0.63 4.87 -0.05
N GLU A 117 -1.45 4.82 1.02
CA GLU A 117 -2.83 5.26 0.97
C GLU A 117 -2.93 6.72 0.49
N ALA A 118 -2.11 7.62 1.08
CA ALA A 118 -2.02 9.02 0.68
C ALA A 118 -1.61 9.19 -0.80
N ARG A 119 -0.60 8.44 -1.28
CA ARG A 119 -0.19 8.46 -2.69
C ARG A 119 -1.33 8.04 -3.62
N LEU A 120 -2.05 6.99 -3.28
CA LEU A 120 -3.16 6.48 -4.08
C LEU A 120 -4.33 7.47 -4.09
N ILE A 121 -4.66 8.09 -2.95
CA ILE A 121 -5.66 9.17 -2.90
C ILE A 121 -5.26 10.30 -3.84
N TYR A 122 -4.00 10.75 -3.76
CA TYR A 122 -3.50 11.80 -4.64
C TYR A 122 -3.61 11.42 -6.12
N SER A 123 -3.26 10.18 -6.49
CA SER A 123 -3.41 9.67 -7.84
C SER A 123 -4.87 9.73 -8.31
N GLY A 124 -5.82 9.33 -7.48
CA GLY A 124 -7.26 9.42 -7.79
C GLY A 124 -7.74 10.86 -7.98
N VAL A 125 -7.27 11.78 -7.14
CA VAL A 125 -7.55 13.21 -7.28
C VAL A 125 -6.93 13.78 -8.55
N ALA A 126 -5.65 13.46 -8.82
CA ALA A 126 -4.92 13.97 -9.99
C ALA A 126 -5.59 13.59 -11.32
N HIS A 127 -6.05 12.34 -11.45
CA HIS A 127 -6.75 11.87 -12.64
C HIS A 127 -8.17 12.48 -12.83
N SER A 128 -8.74 13.06 -11.78
CA SER A 128 -10.03 13.76 -11.87
C SER A 128 -9.91 15.22 -12.30
N LEU A 129 -8.68 15.73 -12.46
CA LEU A 129 -8.40 17.13 -12.77
C LEU A 129 -7.72 17.28 -14.14
N TYR A 130 -7.96 18.42 -14.78
CA TYR A 130 -7.31 18.78 -16.06
C TYR A 130 -6.07 19.67 -15.87
N ASP A 131 -5.70 20.00 -14.63
CA ASP A 131 -4.61 20.92 -14.30
C ASP A 131 -3.35 20.13 -13.90
N GLU A 132 -2.30 20.20 -14.72
CA GLU A 132 -1.02 19.52 -14.50
C GLU A 132 0.08 20.45 -13.96
N ALA A 133 -0.12 21.76 -13.96
CA ALA A 133 0.94 22.73 -13.71
C ALA A 133 1.04 23.23 -12.27
N ASN A 134 -0.06 23.23 -11.51
CA ASN A 134 -0.14 23.84 -10.19
C ASN A 134 0.10 22.82 -9.07
N LYS A 135 0.77 23.29 -8.01
CA LYS A 135 0.91 22.51 -6.78
C LYS A 135 -0.41 22.50 -6.02
N ARG A 136 -0.83 21.35 -5.59
CA ARG A 136 -2.08 21.19 -4.84
C ARG A 136 -1.84 20.51 -3.50
N LEU A 137 -2.54 21.00 -2.47
CA LEU A 137 -2.69 20.31 -1.19
C LEU A 137 -3.97 19.45 -1.26
N VAL A 138 -3.86 18.15 -1.10
CA VAL A 138 -5.00 17.24 -0.99
C VAL A 138 -5.16 16.81 0.45
N ILE A 139 -6.41 16.88 0.96
CA ILE A 139 -6.80 16.51 2.31
C ILE A 139 -7.88 15.45 2.22
N ASP A 140 -7.69 14.31 2.87
CA ASP A 140 -8.68 13.24 2.98
C ASP A 140 -8.91 12.90 4.46
N ILE A 141 -10.11 13.11 4.97
CA ILE A 141 -10.49 12.76 6.35
C ILE A 141 -11.25 11.45 6.32
N GLY A 142 -10.52 10.36 6.60
CA GLY A 142 -11.06 9.02 6.70
C GLY A 142 -11.74 8.74 8.07
N GLY A 143 -12.06 7.44 8.28
CA GLY A 143 -12.62 7.01 9.57
C GLY A 143 -11.59 6.96 10.70
N GLY A 144 -10.40 6.44 10.41
CA GLY A 144 -9.33 6.23 11.40
C GLY A 144 -8.08 7.08 11.19
N SER A 145 -7.89 7.65 10.00
CA SER A 145 -6.74 8.48 9.64
C SER A 145 -7.17 9.70 8.83
N THR A 146 -6.24 10.63 8.68
CA THR A 146 -6.35 11.77 7.78
C THR A 146 -5.06 11.86 6.96
N GLU A 147 -5.20 11.84 5.66
CA GLU A 147 -4.12 11.94 4.71
C GLU A 147 -3.98 13.39 4.23
N LEU A 148 -2.72 13.87 4.21
CA LEU A 148 -2.35 15.16 3.64
C LEU A 148 -1.27 14.95 2.59
N ILE A 149 -1.48 15.51 1.40
CA ILE A 149 -0.56 15.30 0.28
C ILE A 149 -0.30 16.63 -0.43
N ILE A 150 0.97 16.96 -0.67
CA ILE A 150 1.34 18.02 -1.62
C ILE A 150 1.95 17.37 -2.85
N GLY A 151 1.46 17.75 -4.03
CA GLY A 151 1.99 17.26 -5.30
C GLY A 151 1.66 18.20 -6.46
N CYS A 152 2.19 17.87 -7.63
CA CYS A 152 1.96 18.58 -8.88
C CYS A 152 1.88 17.56 -10.02
N GLY A 153 0.96 17.73 -10.97
CA GLY A 153 0.68 16.71 -11.95
C GLY A 153 0.31 15.39 -11.28
N PHE A 154 1.05 14.32 -11.59
CA PHE A 154 0.90 13.00 -10.97
C PHE A 154 1.94 12.70 -9.89
N ASP A 155 2.90 13.59 -9.67
CA ASP A 155 3.97 13.39 -8.71
C ASP A 155 3.60 13.93 -7.32
N THR A 156 3.92 13.16 -6.28
CA THR A 156 3.76 13.57 -4.88
C THR A 156 5.10 14.03 -4.29
N TYR A 157 5.09 15.16 -3.60
CA TYR A 157 6.28 15.74 -2.94
C TYR A 157 6.29 15.48 -1.44
N TYR A 158 5.11 15.61 -0.79
CA TYR A 158 4.89 15.29 0.60
C TYR A 158 3.64 14.42 0.74
N THR A 159 3.75 13.35 1.51
CA THR A 159 2.63 12.44 1.81
C THR A 159 2.70 12.10 3.28
N GLU A 160 1.64 12.41 4.02
CA GLU A 160 1.50 12.03 5.43
C GLU A 160 0.13 11.41 5.68
N SER A 161 0.11 10.50 6.63
CA SER A 161 -1.10 9.88 7.15
C SER A 161 -1.08 9.99 8.67
N LEU A 162 -1.97 10.81 9.21
CA LEU A 162 -2.06 11.13 10.63
C LEU A 162 -3.13 10.30 11.30
N TYR A 163 -2.91 9.92 12.57
CA TYR A 163 -3.83 9.09 13.33
C TYR A 163 -4.99 9.91 13.92
N MET A 164 -5.68 10.62 13.05
CA MET A 164 -6.87 11.39 13.37
C MET A 164 -7.93 11.19 12.28
N GLY A 165 -8.94 10.38 12.54
CA GLY A 165 -10.09 10.16 11.66
C GLY A 165 -11.40 10.46 12.37
N CYS A 166 -12.49 10.62 11.61
CA CYS A 166 -13.77 11.03 12.17
C CYS A 166 -14.36 10.01 13.17
N VAL A 167 -13.98 8.71 13.09
CA VAL A 167 -14.47 7.70 14.03
C VAL A 167 -13.69 7.75 15.35
N ASN A 168 -12.33 7.68 15.29
CA ASN A 168 -11.52 7.64 16.53
C ASN A 168 -11.54 8.98 17.28
N VAL A 169 -11.58 10.12 16.60
CA VAL A 169 -11.78 11.42 17.24
C VAL A 169 -13.19 11.52 17.84
N GLY A 170 -14.20 10.96 17.15
CA GLY A 170 -15.56 10.85 17.67
C GLY A 170 -15.64 10.06 18.97
N GLN A 171 -15.05 8.88 19.02
CA GLN A 171 -14.96 8.04 20.20
C GLN A 171 -14.21 8.72 21.35
N ARG A 172 -13.15 9.47 21.05
CA ARG A 172 -12.32 10.11 22.08
C ARG A 172 -12.96 11.35 22.72
N PHE A 173 -13.70 12.16 21.95
CA PHE A 173 -14.17 13.46 22.41
C PHE A 173 -15.70 13.60 22.45
N PHE A 174 -16.44 12.74 21.75
CA PHE A 174 -17.89 12.81 21.58
C PHE A 174 -18.59 11.45 21.79
N ASP A 175 -18.03 10.60 22.65
CA ASP A 175 -18.47 9.23 22.91
C ASP A 175 -19.94 9.10 23.36
N ASP A 176 -20.41 10.08 24.15
CA ASP A 176 -21.81 10.18 24.62
C ASP A 176 -22.71 11.00 23.67
N GLY A 177 -22.23 11.37 22.49
CA GLY A 177 -22.94 12.19 21.50
C GLY A 177 -23.03 13.69 21.82
N LYS A 178 -22.53 14.16 22.98
CA LYS A 178 -22.67 15.59 23.37
C LYS A 178 -21.61 16.47 22.73
N ILE A 179 -22.05 17.50 22.03
CA ILE A 179 -21.21 18.49 21.33
C ILE A 179 -21.08 19.75 22.20
N LYS A 180 -20.20 19.70 23.21
CA LYS A 180 -19.93 20.85 24.08
C LYS A 180 -18.76 21.69 23.54
N ALA A 181 -18.83 23.03 23.68
CA ALA A 181 -17.75 23.94 23.24
C ALA A 181 -16.36 23.49 23.72
N LYS A 182 -16.22 23.13 25.01
CA LYS A 182 -14.96 22.64 25.57
C LYS A 182 -14.46 21.35 24.90
N ARG A 183 -15.35 20.42 24.53
CA ARG A 183 -14.98 19.18 23.83
C ARG A 183 -14.59 19.45 22.38
N MET A 184 -15.33 20.33 21.69
CA MET A 184 -15.01 20.78 20.34
C MET A 184 -13.62 21.42 20.29
N SER A 185 -13.32 22.38 21.19
CA SER A 185 -12.00 22.98 21.28
C SER A 185 -10.89 21.97 21.55
N LYS A 186 -11.13 20.95 22.44
CA LYS A 186 -10.16 19.89 22.69
C LYS A 186 -9.91 19.01 21.46
N ALA A 187 -10.95 18.70 20.68
CA ALA A 187 -10.81 17.92 19.45
C ALA A 187 -10.05 18.69 18.37
N ILE A 188 -10.30 20.00 18.23
CA ILE A 188 -9.55 20.89 17.33
C ILE A 188 -8.07 20.95 17.74
N LEU A 189 -7.80 21.21 19.03
CA LEU A 189 -6.42 21.23 19.55
C LEU A 189 -5.68 19.90 19.35
N PHE A 190 -6.38 18.78 19.54
CA PHE A 190 -5.82 17.47 19.24
C PHE A 190 -5.42 17.35 17.76
N ALA A 191 -6.29 17.76 16.84
CA ALA A 191 -5.96 17.74 15.42
C ALA A 191 -4.75 18.65 15.10
N MET A 192 -4.66 19.81 15.73
CA MET A 192 -3.49 20.70 15.59
C MET A 192 -2.21 20.07 16.14
N GLN A 193 -2.28 19.32 17.24
CA GLN A 193 -1.12 18.59 17.80
C GLN A 193 -0.63 17.51 16.85
N GLU A 194 -1.52 16.72 16.25
CA GLU A 194 -1.15 15.70 15.25
C GLU A 194 -0.46 16.33 14.03
N LEU A 195 -0.85 17.55 13.66
CA LEU A 195 -0.26 18.30 12.53
C LEU A 195 1.07 18.97 12.87
N GLU A 196 1.39 19.23 14.15
CA GLU A 196 2.49 20.09 14.57
C GLU A 196 3.84 19.71 13.91
N SER A 197 4.12 18.42 13.83
CA SER A 197 5.38 17.91 13.27
C SER A 197 5.54 18.19 11.77
N ILE A 198 4.46 18.37 11.02
CA ILE A 198 4.46 18.48 9.56
C ILE A 198 4.20 19.90 9.04
N VAL A 199 3.53 20.76 9.83
CA VAL A 199 3.07 22.10 9.40
C VAL A 199 4.21 22.93 8.78
N THR A 200 5.38 22.95 9.41
CA THR A 200 6.52 23.75 8.92
C THR A 200 6.99 23.29 7.54
N GLY A 201 7.08 21.97 7.33
CA GLY A 201 7.46 21.39 6.04
C GLY A 201 6.43 21.70 4.95
N TYR A 202 5.16 21.54 5.27
CA TYR A 202 4.05 21.82 4.34
C TYR A 202 3.99 23.28 3.94
N LYS A 203 4.06 24.23 4.90
CA LYS A 203 4.08 25.65 4.62
C LYS A 203 5.29 26.09 3.80
N LYS A 204 6.46 25.48 4.06
CA LYS A 204 7.69 25.74 3.29
C LYS A 204 7.58 25.25 1.84
N MET A 205 6.97 24.07 1.61
CA MET A 205 6.74 23.52 0.28
C MET A 205 5.72 24.41 -0.48
N GLY A 206 4.67 24.87 0.20
CA GLY A 206 3.60 25.68 -0.36
C GLY A 206 2.73 24.91 -1.34
N TRP A 207 1.57 25.46 -1.62
CA TRP A 207 0.60 24.98 -2.62
C TRP A 207 -0.13 26.17 -3.22
N ASP A 208 -0.67 26.00 -4.42
CA ASP A 208 -1.41 27.06 -5.12
C ASP A 208 -2.89 27.01 -4.75
N TYR A 209 -3.43 25.81 -4.52
CA TYR A 209 -4.80 25.61 -4.05
C TYR A 209 -4.93 24.31 -3.23
N ALA A 210 -6.01 24.21 -2.45
CA ALA A 210 -6.27 23.05 -1.61
C ALA A 210 -7.57 22.34 -2.02
N LEU A 211 -7.54 21.01 -1.98
CA LEU A 211 -8.65 20.13 -2.33
C LEU A 211 -8.99 19.20 -1.16
N GLY A 212 -10.27 19.06 -0.89
CA GLY A 212 -10.78 18.06 0.02
C GLY A 212 -11.31 16.84 -0.73
N SER A 213 -10.94 15.66 -0.27
CA SER A 213 -11.48 14.38 -0.71
C SER A 213 -12.25 13.73 0.45
N SER A 214 -12.84 12.59 0.25
CA SER A 214 -13.58 11.80 1.25
C SER A 214 -15.02 12.22 1.52
N GLY A 215 -15.77 11.24 2.02
CA GLY A 215 -17.16 11.47 2.38
C GLY A 215 -17.37 12.40 3.58
N THR A 216 -16.34 12.60 4.44
CA THR A 216 -16.41 13.55 5.55
C THR A 216 -16.40 14.98 5.03
N ILE A 217 -15.44 15.33 4.19
CA ILE A 217 -15.29 16.68 3.63
C ILE A 217 -16.45 17.00 2.67
N ILE A 218 -16.88 16.03 1.85
CA ILE A 218 -18.05 16.17 0.98
C ILE A 218 -19.30 16.52 1.83
N SER A 219 -19.51 15.82 2.97
CA SER A 219 -20.66 16.12 3.84
C SER A 219 -20.58 17.52 4.47
N VAL A 220 -19.38 18.01 4.81
CA VAL A 220 -19.20 19.40 5.29
C VAL A 220 -19.56 20.38 4.20
N ARG A 221 -19.06 20.20 2.95
CA ARG A 221 -19.40 21.02 1.79
C ARG A 221 -20.91 21.06 1.57
N ASP A 222 -21.57 19.89 1.54
CA ASP A 222 -23.01 19.79 1.28
C ASP A 222 -23.83 20.58 2.31
N VAL A 223 -23.43 20.51 3.58
CA VAL A 223 -24.10 21.26 4.66
C VAL A 223 -23.84 22.76 4.51
N VAL A 224 -22.60 23.23 4.37
CA VAL A 224 -22.32 24.68 4.33
C VAL A 224 -22.95 25.34 3.10
N GLN A 225 -23.04 24.64 1.97
CA GLN A 225 -23.72 25.11 0.78
C GLN A 225 -25.24 25.13 0.94
N ALA A 226 -25.82 24.06 1.50
CA ALA A 226 -27.26 23.99 1.76
C ALA A 226 -27.75 25.02 2.78
N GLN A 227 -26.86 25.46 3.69
CA GLN A 227 -27.12 26.57 4.63
C GLN A 227 -26.91 27.97 4.00
N GLY A 228 -26.37 28.04 2.78
CA GLY A 228 -26.04 29.31 2.13
C GLY A 228 -24.84 30.03 2.76
N TRP A 229 -23.99 29.34 3.48
CA TRP A 229 -22.79 29.92 4.11
C TRP A 229 -21.60 30.03 3.15
N CYS A 230 -21.66 29.31 2.04
CA CYS A 230 -20.65 29.34 0.98
C CYS A 230 -21.25 28.89 -0.35
N ASP A 231 -20.88 29.56 -1.44
CA ASP A 231 -21.38 29.22 -2.78
C ASP A 231 -20.62 28.04 -3.42
N SER A 232 -19.33 27.89 -3.10
CA SER A 232 -18.49 26.81 -3.65
C SER A 232 -17.35 26.41 -2.68
N GLY A 233 -17.04 25.12 -2.60
CA GLY A 233 -16.03 24.61 -1.70
C GLY A 233 -16.42 24.73 -0.23
N ILE A 234 -15.43 24.92 0.63
CA ILE A 234 -15.58 25.18 2.09
C ILE A 234 -14.63 26.33 2.44
N THR A 235 -15.17 27.45 2.90
CA THR A 235 -14.38 28.59 3.36
C THR A 235 -14.16 28.51 4.88
N SER A 236 -13.10 29.15 5.38
CA SER A 236 -12.82 29.25 6.82
C SER A 236 -14.00 29.85 7.59
N SER A 237 -14.68 30.89 7.04
CA SER A 237 -15.84 31.51 7.67
C SER A 237 -17.06 30.57 7.73
N ALA A 238 -17.33 29.82 6.64
CA ALA A 238 -18.42 28.84 6.61
C ALA A 238 -18.18 27.68 7.59
N LEU A 239 -16.92 27.25 7.70
CA LEU A 239 -16.53 26.20 8.65
C LEU A 239 -16.68 26.64 10.11
N THR A 240 -16.36 27.91 10.41
CA THR A 240 -16.58 28.52 11.73
C THR A 240 -18.06 28.57 12.07
N GLN A 241 -18.91 29.02 11.14
CA GLN A 241 -20.37 29.05 11.34
C GLN A 241 -20.94 27.64 11.60
N LEU A 242 -20.44 26.63 10.86
CA LEU A 242 -20.87 25.25 11.06
C LEU A 242 -20.46 24.73 12.44
N MET A 243 -19.23 25.00 12.87
CA MET A 243 -18.72 24.61 14.19
C MET A 243 -19.57 25.24 15.31
N GLU A 244 -19.87 26.54 15.21
CA GLU A 244 -20.72 27.24 16.18
C GLU A 244 -22.14 26.70 16.21
N ALA A 245 -22.73 26.40 15.05
CA ALA A 245 -24.05 25.80 14.95
C ALA A 245 -24.11 24.40 15.59
N LEU A 246 -23.07 23.56 15.38
CA LEU A 246 -22.96 22.25 16.04
C LEU A 246 -22.89 22.37 17.56
N VAL A 247 -22.12 23.31 18.08
CA VAL A 247 -22.00 23.58 19.52
C VAL A 247 -23.33 24.07 20.09
N ALA A 248 -24.06 24.93 19.36
CA ALA A 248 -25.38 25.41 19.77
C ALA A 248 -26.43 24.28 19.83
N ILE A 249 -26.41 23.34 18.88
CA ILE A 249 -27.27 22.14 18.90
C ILE A 249 -26.91 21.23 20.09
N GLY A 250 -25.65 21.07 20.39
CA GLY A 250 -25.13 20.41 21.59
C GLY A 250 -25.23 18.90 21.66
N ASP A 251 -25.87 18.23 20.69
CA ASP A 251 -26.06 16.77 20.67
C ASP A 251 -26.07 16.24 19.22
N ASN A 252 -25.26 15.21 18.95
CA ASN A 252 -25.18 14.55 17.63
C ASN A 252 -26.55 13.98 17.17
N ALA A 253 -27.38 13.50 18.11
CA ALA A 253 -28.69 12.95 17.81
C ALA A 253 -29.67 14.03 17.29
N LEU A 254 -29.44 15.28 17.68
CA LEU A 254 -30.27 16.41 17.28
C LEU A 254 -29.76 17.12 16.01
N VAL A 255 -28.56 16.76 15.52
CA VAL A 255 -28.01 17.35 14.30
C VAL A 255 -28.90 16.99 13.11
N ASN A 256 -29.45 17.99 12.47
CA ASN A 256 -30.33 17.83 11.32
C ASN A 256 -30.14 18.97 10.32
N PHE A 257 -28.99 18.98 9.65
CA PHE A 257 -28.70 19.93 8.59
C PHE A 257 -29.19 19.42 7.24
N PRO A 258 -29.79 20.27 6.38
CA PRO A 258 -29.96 19.95 4.97
C PRO A 258 -28.62 19.56 4.33
N GLY A 259 -28.62 18.52 3.50
CA GLY A 259 -27.40 17.98 2.89
C GLY A 259 -26.67 16.92 3.75
N LEU A 260 -26.97 16.78 5.04
CA LEU A 260 -26.35 15.77 5.90
C LEU A 260 -27.15 14.46 5.91
N SER A 261 -26.55 13.37 5.46
CA SER A 261 -27.20 12.05 5.54
C SER A 261 -27.22 11.49 6.98
N GLU A 262 -28.26 10.75 7.33
CA GLU A 262 -28.40 10.07 8.64
C GLU A 262 -27.18 9.21 9.01
N ARG A 263 -26.58 8.56 8.00
CA ARG A 263 -25.39 7.69 8.20
C ARG A 263 -24.16 8.47 8.64
N ARG A 264 -24.05 9.76 8.35
CA ARG A 264 -22.91 10.62 8.68
C ARG A 264 -23.06 11.37 10.02
N LYS A 265 -24.26 11.54 10.53
CA LYS A 265 -24.52 12.26 11.79
C LYS A 265 -23.60 11.84 12.94
N PRO A 266 -23.37 10.53 13.21
CA PRO A 266 -22.56 10.12 14.37
C PRO A 266 -21.09 10.57 14.33
N VAL A 267 -20.54 10.80 13.15
CA VAL A 267 -19.12 11.17 12.94
C VAL A 267 -18.95 12.60 12.40
N PHE A 268 -20.04 13.35 12.29
CA PHE A 268 -20.00 14.65 11.62
C PHE A 268 -19.26 15.71 12.46
N ALA A 269 -19.59 15.83 13.76
CA ALA A 269 -18.95 16.81 14.63
C ALA A 269 -17.43 16.60 14.76
N SER A 270 -17.00 15.35 14.84
CA SER A 270 -15.56 15.01 14.87
C SER A 270 -14.85 15.32 13.54
N GLY A 271 -15.51 15.05 12.41
CA GLY A 271 -15.00 15.43 11.09
C GLY A 271 -14.83 16.93 10.93
N VAL A 272 -15.81 17.71 11.40
CA VAL A 272 -15.74 19.20 11.44
C VAL A 272 -14.59 19.65 12.34
N ALA A 273 -14.42 19.08 13.53
CA ALA A 273 -13.32 19.43 14.44
C ALA A 273 -11.94 19.19 13.83
N ILE A 274 -11.74 18.05 13.13
CA ILE A 274 -10.48 17.76 12.43
C ILE A 274 -10.24 18.78 11.33
N LEU A 275 -11.27 19.10 10.53
CA LEU A 275 -11.13 20.06 9.44
C LEU A 275 -10.82 21.46 9.96
N CYS A 276 -11.46 21.92 11.07
CA CYS A 276 -11.12 23.17 11.74
C CYS A 276 -9.63 23.21 12.15
N GLY A 277 -9.13 22.12 12.79
CA GLY A 277 -7.73 22.02 13.16
C GLY A 277 -6.76 22.11 11.97
N ILE A 278 -7.12 21.52 10.83
CA ILE A 278 -6.34 21.59 9.59
C ILE A 278 -6.33 23.03 9.04
N PHE A 279 -7.50 23.68 8.98
CA PHE A 279 -7.62 25.07 8.53
C PHE A 279 -6.78 26.01 9.38
N GLU A 280 -6.85 25.90 10.71
CA GLU A 280 -6.06 26.71 11.64
C GLU A 280 -4.56 26.43 11.51
N ALA A 281 -4.15 25.16 11.53
CA ALA A 281 -2.73 24.79 11.52
C ALA A 281 -2.04 25.18 10.19
N LEU A 282 -2.71 24.97 9.06
CA LEU A 282 -2.15 25.28 7.73
C LEU A 282 -2.49 26.69 7.22
N ASN A 283 -3.33 27.44 7.93
CA ASN A 283 -3.76 28.79 7.55
C ASN A 283 -4.52 28.80 6.23
N LEU A 284 -5.54 27.92 6.11
CA LEU A 284 -6.32 27.78 4.90
C LEU A 284 -7.50 28.77 4.86
N ASP A 285 -7.67 29.45 3.75
CA ASP A 285 -8.83 30.32 3.52
C ASP A 285 -10.02 29.53 2.93
N LYS A 286 -9.70 28.58 2.03
CA LYS A 286 -10.69 27.80 1.28
C LYS A 286 -10.11 26.47 0.85
N ILE A 287 -10.96 25.43 0.78
CA ILE A 287 -10.71 24.20 0.05
C ILE A 287 -11.83 23.95 -0.97
N ASP A 288 -11.48 23.49 -2.16
CA ASP A 288 -12.41 22.97 -3.14
C ASP A 288 -12.53 21.44 -3.00
N ILE A 289 -13.46 20.81 -3.71
CA ILE A 289 -13.75 19.38 -3.53
C ILE A 289 -13.34 18.58 -4.75
N SER A 290 -12.68 17.46 -4.52
CA SER A 290 -12.42 16.42 -5.52
C SER A 290 -13.39 15.26 -5.36
N GLU A 291 -13.89 14.74 -6.47
CA GLU A 291 -14.65 13.48 -6.49
C GLU A 291 -13.74 12.26 -6.58
N GLY A 292 -12.51 12.43 -7.05
CA GLY A 292 -11.48 11.42 -7.05
C GLY A 292 -10.95 11.15 -5.64
N ALA A 293 -10.75 9.87 -5.30
CA ALA A 293 -10.30 9.40 -4.00
C ALA A 293 -9.49 8.11 -4.12
N LEU A 294 -9.29 7.39 -3.02
CA LEU A 294 -8.52 6.14 -2.95
C LEU A 294 -8.92 5.11 -4.02
N ARG A 295 -10.20 4.92 -4.28
CA ARG A 295 -10.70 3.90 -5.21
C ARG A 295 -10.28 4.16 -6.65
N GLU A 296 -10.43 5.40 -7.08
CA GLU A 296 -10.02 5.83 -8.40
C GLU A 296 -8.50 5.69 -8.55
N GLY A 297 -7.74 6.08 -7.52
CA GLY A 297 -6.28 5.89 -7.50
C GLY A 297 -5.86 4.42 -7.55
N LEU A 298 -6.60 3.53 -6.87
CA LEU A 298 -6.37 2.09 -6.95
C LEU A 298 -6.59 1.53 -8.36
N LEU A 299 -7.63 2.01 -9.07
CA LEU A 299 -7.88 1.61 -10.46
C LEU A 299 -6.74 2.04 -11.38
N TYR A 300 -6.32 3.29 -11.32
CA TYR A 300 -5.21 3.78 -12.15
C TYR A 300 -3.89 3.09 -11.84
N ASP A 301 -3.59 2.86 -10.57
CA ASP A 301 -2.39 2.11 -10.17
C ASP A 301 -2.43 0.64 -10.65
N LEU A 302 -3.61 0.01 -10.57
CA LEU A 302 -3.82 -1.35 -11.07
C LEU A 302 -3.59 -1.43 -12.58
N ILE A 303 -4.13 -0.50 -13.34
CA ILE A 303 -3.93 -0.43 -14.80
C ILE A 303 -2.47 -0.21 -15.14
N GLY A 304 -1.77 0.68 -14.45
CA GLY A 304 -0.33 0.87 -14.59
C GLY A 304 0.45 -0.42 -14.35
N ARG A 305 0.10 -1.21 -13.33
CA ARG A 305 0.70 -2.52 -13.06
C ARG A 305 0.47 -3.54 -14.20
N VAL A 306 -0.70 -3.50 -14.82
CA VAL A 306 -1.06 -4.40 -15.93
C VAL A 306 -0.34 -3.99 -17.21
N HIS A 307 -0.22 -2.70 -17.51
CA HIS A 307 0.35 -2.15 -18.73
C HIS A 307 1.83 -1.73 -18.64
N ASN A 308 2.60 -2.27 -17.67
CA ASN A 308 4.03 -2.05 -17.48
C ASN A 308 4.46 -0.61 -17.07
N GLU A 309 3.55 0.18 -16.49
CA GLU A 309 3.85 1.46 -15.85
C GLU A 309 3.86 1.33 -14.31
N ASP A 310 4.47 0.26 -13.84
CA ASP A 310 4.45 -0.12 -12.44
C ASP A 310 5.31 0.84 -11.59
N ILE A 311 4.67 1.58 -10.70
CA ILE A 311 5.34 2.53 -9.80
C ILE A 311 6.42 1.87 -8.93
N ARG A 312 6.31 0.56 -8.66
CA ARG A 312 7.29 -0.19 -7.86
C ARG A 312 8.65 -0.22 -8.53
N ASP A 313 8.71 -0.27 -9.86
CA ASP A 313 9.97 -0.22 -10.62
C ASP A 313 10.69 1.11 -10.40
N LYS A 314 9.96 2.25 -10.42
CA LYS A 314 10.50 3.58 -10.07
C LYS A 314 10.95 3.65 -8.62
N THR A 315 10.20 3.03 -7.71
CA THR A 315 10.55 2.96 -6.29
C THR A 315 11.84 2.21 -6.06
N ILE A 316 12.04 1.05 -6.69
CA ILE A 316 13.29 0.29 -6.60
C ILE A 316 14.47 1.09 -7.16
N ALA A 317 14.30 1.76 -8.30
CA ALA A 317 15.34 2.63 -8.87
C ALA A 317 15.72 3.77 -7.90
N THR A 318 14.73 4.43 -7.29
CA THR A 318 14.94 5.50 -6.31
C THR A 318 15.66 4.99 -5.06
N VAL A 319 15.27 3.82 -4.54
CA VAL A 319 15.92 3.17 -3.40
C VAL A 319 17.37 2.79 -3.73
N SER A 320 17.61 2.20 -4.90
CA SER A 320 18.95 1.86 -5.35
C SER A 320 19.87 3.09 -5.42
N GLN A 321 19.36 4.20 -5.95
CA GLN A 321 20.10 5.46 -5.99
C GLN A 321 20.34 6.05 -4.60
N ARG A 322 19.32 6.09 -3.74
CA ARG A 322 19.40 6.62 -2.35
C ARG A 322 20.48 5.92 -1.54
N TYR A 323 20.61 4.62 -1.69
CA TYR A 323 21.55 3.80 -0.94
C TYR A 323 22.83 3.47 -1.74
N SER A 324 23.06 4.14 -2.87
CA SER A 324 24.28 4.01 -3.70
C SER A 324 24.61 2.55 -4.05
N VAL A 325 23.61 1.79 -4.48
CA VAL A 325 23.77 0.39 -4.90
C VAL A 325 24.70 0.35 -6.10
N ASP A 326 25.63 -0.62 -6.14
CA ASP A 326 26.43 -0.95 -7.32
C ASP A 326 25.52 -1.55 -8.41
N MET A 327 25.06 -0.69 -9.32
CA MET A 327 24.11 -1.07 -10.36
C MET A 327 24.69 -2.03 -11.41
N GLU A 328 26.02 -2.06 -11.60
CA GLU A 328 26.66 -3.04 -12.48
C GLU A 328 26.58 -4.44 -11.86
N GLN A 329 26.92 -4.55 -10.56
CA GLN A 329 26.80 -5.81 -9.84
C GLN A 329 25.34 -6.25 -9.74
N ALA A 330 24.43 -5.35 -9.39
CA ALA A 330 23.01 -5.64 -9.32
C ALA A 330 22.44 -6.09 -10.68
N GLY A 331 22.90 -5.49 -11.78
CA GLY A 331 22.53 -5.87 -13.14
C GLY A 331 22.97 -7.29 -13.49
N ARG A 332 24.23 -7.66 -13.18
CA ARG A 332 24.72 -9.04 -13.39
C ARG A 332 23.89 -10.06 -12.62
N VAL A 333 23.60 -9.79 -11.35
CA VAL A 333 22.77 -10.67 -10.53
C VAL A 333 21.36 -10.76 -11.09
N LYS A 334 20.76 -9.63 -11.51
CA LYS A 334 19.45 -9.58 -12.16
C LYS A 334 19.40 -10.49 -13.40
N GLU A 335 20.33 -10.34 -14.34
CA GLU A 335 20.37 -11.14 -15.57
C GLU A 335 20.43 -12.64 -15.24
N THR A 336 21.23 -13.02 -14.24
CA THR A 336 21.36 -14.42 -13.84
C THR A 336 20.09 -14.95 -13.17
N VAL A 337 19.44 -14.19 -12.28
CA VAL A 337 18.16 -14.66 -11.68
C VAL A 337 17.06 -14.80 -12.72
N GLU A 338 16.99 -13.92 -13.72
CA GLU A 338 16.05 -14.03 -14.83
C GLU A 338 16.29 -15.31 -15.65
N ALA A 339 17.56 -15.58 -16.01
CA ALA A 339 17.93 -16.78 -16.76
C ALA A 339 17.60 -18.08 -15.98
N LEU A 340 17.91 -18.14 -14.68
CA LEU A 340 17.60 -19.27 -13.83
C LEU A 340 16.09 -19.43 -13.62
N PHE A 341 15.37 -18.34 -13.39
CA PHE A 341 13.92 -18.35 -13.21
C PHE A 341 13.19 -18.96 -14.40
N HIS A 342 13.53 -18.54 -15.60
CA HIS A 342 12.87 -19.02 -16.82
C HIS A 342 13.03 -20.52 -17.03
N GLN A 343 14.10 -21.12 -16.55
CA GLN A 343 14.34 -22.56 -16.65
C GLN A 343 13.48 -23.38 -15.66
N VAL A 344 13.20 -22.83 -14.47
CA VAL A 344 12.54 -23.60 -13.37
C VAL A 344 11.10 -23.20 -13.09
N LYS A 345 10.59 -22.10 -13.67
CA LYS A 345 9.28 -21.54 -13.35
C LYS A 345 8.13 -22.54 -13.46
N THR A 346 8.16 -23.43 -14.46
CA THR A 346 7.11 -24.42 -14.70
C THR A 346 7.15 -25.51 -13.66
N ASP A 347 8.33 -26.09 -13.38
CA ASP A 347 8.50 -27.19 -12.45
C ASP A 347 8.27 -26.76 -10.98
N TRP A 348 8.55 -25.49 -10.70
CA TRP A 348 8.32 -24.88 -9.39
C TRP A 348 6.99 -24.11 -9.29
N GLU A 349 6.17 -24.14 -10.32
CA GLU A 349 4.86 -23.44 -10.36
C GLU A 349 4.97 -21.97 -9.91
N LEU A 350 5.99 -21.27 -10.42
CA LEU A 350 6.24 -19.85 -10.11
C LEU A 350 5.43 -18.96 -11.05
N ASP A 351 4.85 -17.90 -10.50
CA ASP A 351 4.12 -16.90 -11.28
C ASP A 351 5.09 -16.04 -12.09
N GLN A 352 4.95 -16.09 -13.43
CA GLN A 352 5.85 -15.40 -14.34
C GLN A 352 5.83 -13.87 -14.19
N LYS A 353 4.72 -13.30 -13.72
CA LYS A 353 4.58 -11.84 -13.60
C LYS A 353 4.93 -11.36 -12.19
N LEU A 354 4.37 -11.99 -11.17
CA LEU A 354 4.52 -11.55 -9.78
C LEU A 354 5.84 -12.02 -9.16
N ASP A 355 6.14 -13.31 -9.28
CA ASP A 355 7.34 -13.90 -8.65
C ASP A 355 8.61 -13.44 -9.35
N LEU A 356 8.60 -13.33 -10.69
CA LEU A 356 9.73 -12.80 -11.44
C LEU A 356 10.05 -11.35 -11.07
N LYS A 357 9.04 -10.48 -10.99
CA LYS A 357 9.24 -9.08 -10.58
C LYS A 357 9.82 -9.00 -9.17
N LEU A 358 9.28 -9.76 -8.23
CA LEU A 358 9.78 -9.78 -6.85
C LEU A 358 11.25 -10.22 -6.80
N LEU A 359 11.63 -11.23 -7.58
CA LEU A 359 13.00 -11.72 -7.68
C LEU A 359 13.94 -10.66 -8.29
N ILE A 360 13.52 -9.99 -9.37
CA ILE A 360 14.26 -8.89 -10.01
C ILE A 360 14.49 -7.75 -9.01
N TRP A 361 13.45 -7.30 -8.31
CA TRP A 361 13.60 -6.24 -7.30
C TRP A 361 14.55 -6.67 -6.18
N GLY A 362 14.44 -7.93 -5.72
CA GLY A 362 15.39 -8.48 -4.75
C GLY A 362 16.84 -8.45 -5.24
N ALA A 363 17.07 -8.80 -6.51
CA ALA A 363 18.39 -8.76 -7.13
C ALA A 363 18.93 -7.33 -7.25
N LEU A 364 18.08 -6.36 -7.59
CA LEU A 364 18.49 -4.95 -7.74
C LEU A 364 18.89 -4.29 -6.40
N ILE A 365 18.31 -4.73 -5.29
CA ILE A 365 18.54 -4.08 -3.98
C ILE A 365 19.16 -5.00 -2.92
N HIS A 366 19.67 -6.18 -3.29
CA HIS A 366 20.21 -7.14 -2.31
C HIS A 366 21.38 -6.57 -1.48
N GLU A 367 22.08 -5.57 -1.98
CA GLU A 367 23.24 -4.94 -1.32
C GLU A 367 22.93 -3.59 -0.64
N ILE A 368 21.68 -3.12 -0.58
CA ILE A 368 21.38 -1.79 0.01
C ILE A 368 21.89 -1.62 1.45
N GLY A 369 22.02 -2.71 2.18
CA GLY A 369 22.53 -2.69 3.55
C GLY A 369 24.03 -2.38 3.66
N LEU A 370 24.80 -2.40 2.55
CA LEU A 370 26.20 -1.94 2.53
C LEU A 370 26.32 -0.47 2.88
N SER A 371 25.28 0.32 2.63
CA SER A 371 25.21 1.74 3.05
C SER A 371 25.25 1.92 4.57
N ILE A 372 24.92 0.88 5.35
CA ILE A 372 25.01 0.90 6.82
C ILE A 372 26.34 0.27 7.26
N ALA A 373 26.61 -0.99 6.89
CA ALA A 373 27.85 -1.68 7.23
C ALA A 373 28.06 -2.91 6.35
N HIS A 374 29.31 -3.24 6.04
CA HIS A 374 29.66 -4.48 5.32
C HIS A 374 29.32 -5.73 6.13
N ASN A 375 29.53 -5.69 7.48
CA ASN A 375 29.16 -6.81 8.33
C ASN A 375 27.63 -6.94 8.37
N GLN A 376 27.12 -8.15 8.09
CA GLN A 376 25.70 -8.48 8.12
C GLN A 376 24.80 -7.57 7.22
N TYR A 377 25.32 -7.03 6.11
CA TYR A 377 24.55 -6.14 5.26
C TYR A 377 23.21 -6.70 4.77
N HIS A 378 23.08 -8.02 4.62
CA HIS A 378 21.81 -8.68 4.32
C HIS A 378 20.73 -8.46 5.40
N ARG A 379 21.13 -8.32 6.69
CA ARG A 379 20.22 -7.97 7.79
C ARG A 379 19.87 -6.48 7.75
N HIS A 380 20.87 -5.64 7.51
CA HIS A 380 20.64 -4.20 7.39
C HIS A 380 19.75 -3.88 6.20
N GLY A 381 19.97 -4.53 5.05
CA GLY A 381 19.12 -4.40 3.87
C GLY A 381 17.68 -4.82 4.12
N ALA A 382 17.47 -5.98 4.74
CA ALA A 382 16.15 -6.43 5.12
C ALA A 382 15.43 -5.44 6.07
N TYR A 383 16.14 -4.91 7.07
CA TYR A 383 15.61 -3.91 7.99
C TYR A 383 15.20 -2.62 7.26
N LEU A 384 16.06 -2.12 6.36
CA LEU A 384 15.75 -0.94 5.55
C LEU A 384 14.50 -1.16 4.71
N ILE A 385 14.37 -2.31 4.05
CA ILE A 385 13.21 -2.63 3.24
C ILE A 385 11.96 -2.74 4.11
N ALA A 386 12.00 -3.46 5.22
CA ALA A 386 10.85 -3.69 6.09
C ALA A 386 10.31 -2.41 6.75
N ASN A 387 11.17 -1.41 6.97
CA ASN A 387 10.84 -0.20 7.74
C ASN A 387 10.87 1.11 6.92
N SER A 388 11.03 1.03 5.59
CA SER A 388 10.95 2.19 4.71
C SER A 388 9.56 2.31 4.10
N ASP A 389 9.16 3.53 3.74
CA ASP A 389 7.97 3.76 2.92
C ASP A 389 8.33 3.49 1.45
N LEU A 390 7.86 2.39 0.92
CA LEU A 390 8.07 1.97 -0.46
C LEU A 390 6.79 2.19 -1.26
N ALA A 391 6.77 3.23 -2.09
CA ALA A 391 5.62 3.57 -2.93
C ALA A 391 5.25 2.41 -3.86
N GLY A 392 3.98 2.09 -3.96
CA GLY A 392 3.45 0.99 -4.77
C GLY A 392 3.48 -0.38 -4.07
N PHE A 393 4.27 -0.56 -3.01
CA PHE A 393 4.34 -1.83 -2.30
C PHE A 393 3.28 -1.95 -1.20
N SER A 394 2.59 -3.08 -1.15
CA SER A 394 1.83 -3.50 0.03
C SER A 394 2.79 -3.97 1.14
N ARG A 395 2.30 -4.05 2.38
CA ARG A 395 3.09 -4.59 3.50
C ARG A 395 3.54 -6.04 3.26
N GLN A 396 2.68 -6.83 2.63
CA GLN A 396 2.97 -8.22 2.30
C GLN A 396 4.09 -8.33 1.25
N GLU A 397 4.05 -7.51 0.20
CA GLU A 397 5.11 -7.48 -0.82
C GLU A 397 6.43 -6.97 -0.24
N GLN A 398 6.37 -5.92 0.58
CA GLN A 398 7.53 -5.37 1.28
C GLN A 398 8.18 -6.41 2.21
N MET A 399 7.37 -7.19 2.93
CA MET A 399 7.84 -8.31 3.77
C MET A 399 8.53 -9.38 2.93
N LYS A 400 7.92 -9.84 1.82
CA LYS A 400 8.52 -10.82 0.91
C LYS A 400 9.88 -10.33 0.39
N LEU A 401 9.96 -9.08 -0.04
CA LEU A 401 11.18 -8.46 -0.54
C LEU A 401 12.26 -8.38 0.54
N ALA A 402 11.88 -8.00 1.77
CA ALA A 402 12.77 -7.99 2.92
C ALA A 402 13.33 -9.39 3.23
N ILE A 403 12.48 -10.42 3.17
CA ILE A 403 12.89 -11.83 3.37
C ILE A 403 13.86 -12.29 2.27
N LEU A 404 13.61 -11.96 1.00
CA LEU A 404 14.55 -12.27 -0.09
C LEU A 404 15.93 -11.66 0.18
N VAL A 405 15.97 -10.37 0.52
CA VAL A 405 17.23 -9.68 0.82
C VAL A 405 17.85 -10.22 2.12
N ARG A 406 17.06 -10.60 3.11
CA ARG A 406 17.56 -11.21 4.34
C ARG A 406 18.23 -12.56 4.11
N SER A 407 17.70 -13.36 3.19
CA SER A 407 18.08 -14.75 2.96
C SER A 407 19.12 -14.95 1.88
N HIS A 408 19.52 -13.93 1.09
CA HIS A 408 20.39 -14.09 -0.08
C HIS A 408 21.82 -14.57 0.21
N ARG A 409 22.22 -14.65 1.48
CA ARG A 409 23.55 -15.13 1.90
C ARG A 409 23.57 -15.64 3.35
N ARG A 410 24.64 -16.35 3.74
CA ARG A 410 24.84 -16.90 5.07
C ARG A 410 23.78 -17.97 5.41
N LYS A 411 23.53 -18.20 6.73
CA LYS A 411 22.54 -19.18 7.19
C LYS A 411 21.16 -18.87 6.59
N PHE A 412 20.47 -19.90 6.12
CA PHE A 412 19.11 -19.77 5.63
C PHE A 412 18.15 -19.55 6.81
N PRO A 413 17.46 -18.40 6.92
CA PRO A 413 16.71 -18.01 8.11
C PRO A 413 15.25 -18.47 8.02
N LEU A 414 14.95 -19.76 8.20
CA LEU A 414 13.59 -20.29 8.03
C LEU A 414 12.55 -19.60 8.92
N GLU A 415 12.94 -19.17 10.10
CA GLU A 415 12.09 -18.42 11.03
C GLU A 415 11.51 -17.12 10.44
N GLU A 416 12.22 -16.50 9.50
CA GLU A 416 11.75 -15.27 8.83
C GLU A 416 10.60 -15.53 7.84
N PHE A 417 10.43 -16.78 7.39
CA PHE A 417 9.37 -17.16 6.45
C PHE A 417 8.07 -17.57 7.14
N GLU A 418 8.08 -17.78 8.47
CA GLU A 418 6.89 -18.21 9.22
C GLU A 418 5.68 -17.27 9.12
N PRO A 419 5.85 -15.94 9.11
CA PRO A 419 4.74 -15.02 8.98
C PRO A 419 4.03 -15.07 7.61
N LEU A 420 4.65 -15.69 6.60
CA LEU A 420 4.07 -15.82 5.26
C LEU A 420 2.99 -16.89 5.24
N ILE A 421 1.93 -16.67 4.48
CA ILE A 421 0.91 -17.68 4.17
C ILE A 421 1.59 -18.86 3.47
N ILE A 422 1.19 -20.08 3.79
CA ILE A 422 1.85 -21.33 3.34
C ILE A 422 2.08 -21.36 1.82
N ALA A 423 1.08 -21.03 1.02
CA ALA A 423 1.20 -21.01 -0.45
C ALA A 423 2.29 -20.04 -0.93
N THR A 424 2.38 -18.87 -0.32
CA THR A 424 3.38 -17.83 -0.65
C THR A 424 4.76 -18.16 -0.08
N ARG A 425 4.83 -18.85 1.06
CA ARG A 425 6.09 -19.26 1.71
C ARG A 425 6.94 -20.10 0.79
N THR A 426 6.33 -21.09 0.12
CA THR A 426 7.04 -21.99 -0.79
C THR A 426 7.64 -21.24 -1.97
N SER A 427 6.90 -20.34 -2.61
CA SER A 427 7.43 -19.54 -3.73
C SER A 427 8.59 -18.64 -3.27
N VAL A 428 8.45 -17.94 -2.14
CA VAL A 428 9.52 -17.05 -1.62
C VAL A 428 10.78 -17.83 -1.24
N ILE A 429 10.66 -19.04 -0.69
CA ILE A 429 11.83 -19.94 -0.44
C ILE A 429 12.52 -20.26 -1.77
N ARG A 430 11.79 -20.66 -2.79
CA ARG A 430 12.31 -20.99 -4.13
C ARG A 430 13.01 -19.78 -4.78
N LEU A 431 12.38 -18.60 -4.71
CA LEU A 431 13.00 -17.35 -5.18
C LEU A 431 14.27 -17.00 -4.39
N SER A 432 14.28 -17.24 -3.08
CA SER A 432 15.48 -17.04 -2.26
C SER A 432 16.64 -17.94 -2.69
N VAL A 433 16.37 -19.17 -3.09
CA VAL A 433 17.38 -20.08 -3.64
C VAL A 433 17.97 -19.53 -4.93
N LEU A 434 17.12 -19.07 -5.87
CA LEU A 434 17.60 -18.48 -7.13
C LEU A 434 18.47 -17.25 -6.89
N LEU A 435 18.04 -16.37 -5.99
CA LEU A 435 18.81 -15.16 -5.64
C LEU A 435 20.16 -15.52 -5.00
N ARG A 436 20.19 -16.49 -4.11
CA ARG A 436 21.42 -16.97 -3.46
C ARG A 436 22.42 -17.51 -4.47
N LEU A 437 21.96 -18.37 -5.38
CA LEU A 437 22.80 -18.95 -6.43
C LEU A 437 23.37 -17.84 -7.35
N ALA A 438 22.55 -16.90 -7.79
CA ALA A 438 23.02 -15.80 -8.62
C ALA A 438 24.04 -14.90 -7.89
N VAL A 439 23.78 -14.52 -6.63
CA VAL A 439 24.72 -13.74 -5.81
C VAL A 439 26.04 -14.47 -5.60
N LEU A 440 25.98 -15.79 -5.36
CA LEU A 440 27.18 -16.63 -5.22
C LEU A 440 28.03 -16.64 -6.51
N LEU A 441 27.40 -16.84 -7.65
CA LEU A 441 28.06 -16.89 -8.96
C LEU A 441 28.72 -15.55 -9.34
N HIS A 442 28.20 -14.44 -8.85
CA HIS A 442 28.75 -13.08 -9.08
C HIS A 442 29.56 -12.53 -7.89
N ARG A 443 29.98 -13.40 -6.95
CA ARG A 443 30.70 -12.99 -5.74
C ARG A 443 32.05 -12.33 -6.02
N SER A 444 32.71 -12.71 -7.11
CA SER A 444 33.98 -12.13 -7.52
C SER A 444 33.85 -10.71 -8.09
N ARG A 445 32.64 -10.25 -8.38
CA ARG A 445 32.36 -8.95 -9.05
C ARG A 445 33.10 -8.81 -10.39
N SER A 446 33.45 -9.93 -11.02
CA SER A 446 34.12 -9.91 -12.32
C SER A 446 33.15 -9.46 -13.43
N ASN A 447 33.68 -8.73 -14.39
CA ASN A 447 32.95 -8.39 -15.62
C ASN A 447 32.99 -9.53 -16.68
N SER A 448 33.64 -10.65 -16.33
CA SER A 448 33.60 -11.82 -17.19
C SER A 448 32.20 -12.41 -17.23
N SER A 449 31.71 -12.75 -18.40
CA SER A 449 30.44 -13.45 -18.56
C SER A 449 30.47 -14.81 -17.87
N LEU A 450 29.42 -15.18 -17.19
CA LEU A 450 29.23 -16.57 -16.75
C LEU A 450 29.07 -17.49 -17.97
N PRO A 451 29.45 -18.77 -17.85
CA PRO A 451 29.16 -19.75 -18.89
C PRO A 451 27.64 -19.96 -18.98
N GLU A 452 27.21 -20.71 -19.98
CA GLU A 452 25.83 -21.19 -20.00
C GLU A 452 25.63 -22.19 -18.86
N ILE A 453 24.77 -21.86 -17.90
CA ILE A 453 24.46 -22.68 -16.74
C ILE A 453 23.05 -23.23 -16.92
N HIS A 454 22.94 -24.55 -16.85
CA HIS A 454 21.64 -25.20 -16.87
C HIS A 454 21.19 -25.53 -15.44
N ILE A 455 19.98 -25.12 -15.07
CA ILE A 455 19.36 -25.46 -13.80
C ILE A 455 18.15 -26.36 -14.01
N SER A 456 18.10 -27.46 -13.31
CA SER A 456 16.92 -28.33 -13.28
C SER A 456 16.45 -28.55 -11.84
N VAL A 457 15.15 -28.70 -11.66
CA VAL A 457 14.53 -28.85 -10.36
C VAL A 457 13.53 -30.01 -10.33
N ASN A 458 13.53 -30.76 -9.25
CA ASN A 458 12.55 -31.80 -9.00
C ASN A 458 12.16 -31.74 -7.51
N ARG A 459 10.98 -31.21 -7.20
CA ARG A 459 10.54 -30.89 -5.83
C ARG A 459 11.60 -30.06 -5.11
N ASN A 460 12.30 -30.64 -4.13
CA ASN A 460 13.31 -29.98 -3.30
C ASN A 460 14.75 -30.27 -3.77
N ARG A 461 14.93 -30.92 -4.92
CA ARG A 461 16.24 -31.13 -5.51
C ARG A 461 16.49 -30.08 -6.58
N VAL A 462 17.65 -29.41 -6.49
CA VAL A 462 18.15 -28.42 -7.45
C VAL A 462 19.45 -28.95 -7.99
N THR A 463 19.59 -29.02 -9.31
CA THR A 463 20.83 -29.42 -9.98
C THR A 463 21.31 -28.30 -10.86
N LEU A 464 22.58 -27.92 -10.75
CA LEU A 464 23.27 -26.99 -11.63
C LEU A 464 24.27 -27.74 -12.49
N ASP A 465 24.15 -27.64 -13.79
CA ASP A 465 25.08 -28.23 -14.74
C ASP A 465 25.91 -27.11 -15.39
N PHE A 466 27.22 -27.18 -15.26
CA PHE A 466 28.18 -26.28 -15.85
C PHE A 466 28.85 -26.94 -17.07
N PRO A 467 29.45 -26.17 -18.01
CA PRO A 467 30.26 -26.74 -19.05
C PRO A 467 31.40 -27.58 -18.46
N SER A 468 31.74 -28.68 -19.15
CA SER A 468 32.76 -29.62 -18.70
C SER A 468 34.09 -28.92 -18.40
N GLY A 469 34.65 -29.18 -17.18
CA GLY A 469 35.91 -28.60 -16.73
C GLY A 469 35.81 -27.17 -16.18
N TRP A 470 34.66 -26.49 -16.32
CA TRP A 470 34.56 -25.11 -15.88
C TRP A 470 34.76 -24.96 -14.37
N LEU A 471 34.20 -25.86 -13.56
CA LEU A 471 34.36 -25.84 -12.10
C LEU A 471 35.80 -26.16 -11.68
N ASP A 472 36.54 -26.94 -12.47
CA ASP A 472 37.97 -27.24 -12.21
C ASP A 472 38.81 -25.98 -12.35
N ASP A 473 38.47 -25.13 -13.37
CA ASP A 473 39.12 -23.85 -13.61
C ASP A 473 38.64 -22.76 -12.61
N HIS A 474 37.56 -23.00 -11.87
CA HIS A 474 36.94 -22.06 -10.91
C HIS A 474 36.80 -22.66 -9.50
N PRO A 475 37.91 -23.07 -8.84
CA PRO A 475 37.87 -23.81 -7.58
C PRO A 475 37.20 -23.02 -6.43
N LEU A 476 37.25 -21.69 -6.45
CA LEU A 476 36.55 -20.88 -5.44
C LEU A 476 35.03 -20.99 -5.58
N THR A 477 34.50 -21.01 -6.80
CA THR A 477 33.08 -21.21 -7.07
C THR A 477 32.64 -22.60 -6.64
N PHE A 478 33.46 -23.63 -6.89
CA PHE A 478 33.21 -25.01 -6.41
C PHE A 478 33.09 -25.05 -4.88
N VAL A 479 34.01 -24.43 -4.13
CA VAL A 479 33.98 -24.37 -2.67
C VAL A 479 32.76 -23.58 -2.17
N ASP A 480 32.41 -22.47 -2.82
CA ASP A 480 31.24 -21.68 -2.47
C ASP A 480 29.94 -22.47 -2.70
N LEU A 481 29.80 -23.20 -3.81
CA LEU A 481 28.67 -24.10 -4.09
C LEU A 481 28.58 -25.24 -3.09
N SER A 482 29.72 -25.84 -2.70
CA SER A 482 29.79 -26.88 -1.69
C SER A 482 29.34 -26.38 -0.31
N THR A 483 29.69 -25.15 0.02
CA THR A 483 29.22 -24.49 1.24
C THR A 483 27.71 -24.22 1.17
N GLU A 484 27.22 -23.73 0.04
CA GLU A 484 25.81 -23.44 -0.19
C GLU A 484 24.94 -24.70 -0.11
N GLN A 485 25.43 -25.83 -0.62
CA GLN A 485 24.78 -27.12 -0.49
C GLN A 485 24.42 -27.46 0.96
N ASN A 486 25.34 -27.20 1.91
CA ASN A 486 25.08 -27.41 3.33
C ASN A 486 24.08 -26.40 3.92
N LEU A 487 24.13 -25.13 3.47
CA LEU A 487 23.25 -24.07 3.96
C LEU A 487 21.80 -24.27 3.52
N LEU A 488 21.58 -24.78 2.31
CA LEU A 488 20.24 -25.03 1.76
C LEU A 488 19.53 -26.23 2.40
N GLN A 489 20.27 -27.15 3.04
CA GLN A 489 19.66 -28.25 3.81
C GLN A 489 18.72 -27.76 4.91
N ALA A 490 18.96 -26.57 5.47
CA ALA A 490 18.06 -25.97 6.45
C ALA A 490 16.65 -25.71 5.88
N ALA A 491 16.53 -25.51 4.57
CA ALA A 491 15.25 -25.33 3.86
C ALA A 491 14.75 -26.63 3.21
N ASP A 492 15.31 -27.78 3.59
CA ASP A 492 15.04 -29.10 2.97
C ASP A 492 15.32 -29.10 1.45
N ILE A 493 16.28 -28.29 0.99
CA ILE A 493 16.67 -28.22 -0.42
C ILE A 493 18.00 -28.93 -0.60
N LYS A 494 18.01 -29.89 -1.51
CA LYS A 494 19.20 -30.64 -1.89
C LYS A 494 19.80 -30.05 -3.17
N LEU A 495 20.86 -29.26 -3.02
CA LEU A 495 21.64 -28.77 -4.15
C LEU A 495 22.62 -29.85 -4.63
N THR A 496 22.74 -30.05 -5.93
CA THR A 496 23.77 -30.83 -6.62
C THR A 496 24.32 -30.00 -7.79
N PHE A 497 25.59 -30.16 -8.13
CA PHE A 497 26.21 -29.45 -9.25
C PHE A 497 27.31 -30.29 -9.89
N ASN A 498 27.43 -30.19 -11.20
CA ASN A 498 28.36 -30.99 -12.03
C ASN A 498 29.19 -30.06 -12.90
#